data_4a11ba84e62c6a3c0e2365578cdf7d64
#
_entry.id   4a11ba84e62c6a3c0e2365578cdf7d64
#
_cell.length_a   1.000
_cell.length_b   1.000
_cell.length_c   1.000
_cell.angle_alpha   90.00
_cell.angle_beta   90.00
_cell.angle_gamma   90.00
#
_symmetry.space_group_name_H-M   'P 1'
#
loop_
_entity.id
_entity.type
_entity.pdbx_description
1 polymer ?
#
loop_
_entity_poly.entity_id
_entity_poly.type
_entity_poly.pdbx_seq_one_letter_code
_entity_poly.pdbx_strand_id
1 'polypeptide(L)'
;EKDRYRSKSSVPRHNIGFNTNFNYKKLSVNMAFHSNLGHYIFFKPNDNLASIYDGIFRGNVHTDYFDTQFTQSGNANQGFSDHYLQDASFLKMDNISVSYDLGNILNSKSNSSNLRLSGSVQNVFILTNFEGGDPESPFNFGSNFGGNYTAPRTFSLGLNFNF
;
A
#
# COMPACT_ATOMS: atom_id res chain seq x y z
N GLU A 1 -7.58 -29.61 -20.03
CA GLU A 1 -7.09 -30.11 -18.72
C GLU A 1 -5.55 -30.15 -18.61
N LYS A 2 -4.82 -30.22 -19.74
CA LYS A 2 -3.34 -30.29 -19.74
C LYS A 2 -2.66 -28.95 -19.37
N ASP A 3 -3.37 -27.83 -19.43
CA ASP A 3 -2.82 -26.49 -19.20
C ASP A 3 -3.05 -25.99 -17.75
N ARG A 4 -3.64 -26.82 -16.90
CA ARG A 4 -3.84 -26.46 -15.48
C ARG A 4 -2.61 -26.85 -14.67
N TYR A 5 -1.99 -25.85 -14.05
CA TYR A 5 -0.86 -26.06 -13.16
C TYR A 5 -1.00 -25.20 -11.90
N ARG A 6 -0.25 -25.56 -10.85
CA ARG A 6 -0.21 -24.76 -9.63
C ARG A 6 0.60 -23.48 -9.89
N SER A 7 -0.10 -22.37 -9.95
CA SER A 7 0.50 -21.07 -10.18
C SER A 7 1.13 -20.47 -8.91
N LYS A 8 1.35 -19.18 -8.92
CA LYS A 8 1.96 -18.39 -7.85
C LYS A 8 1.09 -18.35 -6.58
N SER A 9 1.70 -18.06 -5.45
CA SER A 9 1.01 -17.95 -4.15
C SER A 9 0.59 -16.52 -3.85
N SER A 10 -0.61 -16.34 -3.31
CA SER A 10 -1.06 -15.05 -2.76
C SER A 10 -0.52 -14.79 -1.34
N VAL A 11 0.10 -15.80 -0.72
CA VAL A 11 0.70 -15.65 0.61
C VAL A 11 2.15 -15.22 0.46
N PRO A 12 2.59 -14.14 1.12
CA PRO A 12 3.98 -13.70 1.11
C PRO A 12 4.93 -14.80 1.62
N ARG A 13 6.05 -14.95 0.95
CA ARG A 13 7.12 -15.86 1.41
C ARG A 13 7.92 -15.28 2.57
N HIS A 14 8.05 -13.97 2.58
CA HIS A 14 8.82 -13.25 3.59
C HIS A 14 8.03 -12.03 4.06
N ASN A 15 7.88 -11.89 5.38
CA ASN A 15 7.38 -10.69 6.03
C ASN A 15 8.53 -10.10 6.84
N ILE A 16 8.87 -8.86 6.58
CA ILE A 16 10.00 -8.16 7.21
C ILE A 16 9.46 -6.88 7.82
N GLY A 17 9.70 -6.70 9.13
CA GLY A 17 9.41 -5.46 9.84
C GLY A 17 10.72 -4.81 10.32
N PHE A 18 10.82 -3.50 10.18
CA PHE A 18 11.95 -2.73 10.66
C PHE A 18 11.48 -1.44 11.33
N ASN A 19 11.88 -1.27 12.58
CA ASN A 19 11.63 -0.04 13.35
C ASN A 19 12.95 0.59 13.75
N THR A 20 13.07 1.89 13.60
CA THR A 20 14.24 2.64 14.04
C THR A 20 13.85 3.86 14.85
N ASN A 21 14.66 4.15 15.84
CA ASN A 21 14.53 5.33 16.69
C ASN A 21 15.88 6.04 16.70
N PHE A 22 15.86 7.30 16.33
CA PHE A 22 17.02 8.18 16.35
C PHE A 22 16.79 9.33 17.34
N ASN A 23 17.67 9.43 18.32
CA ASN A 23 17.62 10.52 19.32
C ASN A 23 18.90 11.34 19.23
N TYR A 24 18.75 12.63 19.04
CA TYR A 24 19.86 13.57 19.05
C TYR A 24 19.50 14.82 19.82
N LYS A 25 20.12 14.98 20.98
CA LYS A 25 19.83 16.09 21.92
C LYS A 25 18.32 16.15 22.24
N LYS A 26 17.65 17.18 21.74
CA LYS A 26 16.22 17.46 21.94
C LYS A 26 15.33 16.90 20.85
N LEU A 27 15.92 16.31 19.80
CA LEU A 27 15.21 15.75 18.65
C LEU A 27 15.10 14.26 18.79
N SER A 28 13.89 13.73 18.59
CA SER A 28 13.63 12.29 18.46
C SER A 28 12.90 12.04 17.15
N VAL A 29 13.36 11.05 16.38
CA VAL A 29 12.75 10.62 15.14
C VAL A 29 12.50 9.13 15.22
N ASN A 30 11.25 8.70 14.99
CA ASN A 30 10.88 7.30 14.92
C ASN A 30 10.35 6.99 13.52
N MET A 31 10.76 5.85 12.97
CA MET A 31 10.33 5.38 11.67
C MET A 31 9.98 3.90 11.74
N ALA A 32 8.87 3.53 11.10
CA ALA A 32 8.42 2.15 11.00
C ALA A 32 8.26 1.77 9.53
N PHE A 33 8.80 0.61 9.18
CA PHE A 33 8.72 0.04 7.83
C PHE A 33 8.28 -1.41 7.92
N HIS A 34 7.57 -1.85 6.91
CA HIS A 34 7.35 -3.27 6.69
C HIS A 34 7.39 -3.62 5.19
N SER A 35 7.59 -4.88 4.92
CA SER A 35 7.71 -5.41 3.57
C SER A 35 7.14 -6.82 3.52
N ASN A 36 6.33 -7.09 2.49
CA ASN A 36 5.85 -8.42 2.14
C ASN A 36 6.44 -8.78 0.78
N LEU A 37 7.15 -9.88 0.70
CA LEU A 37 7.87 -10.29 -0.49
C LEU A 37 7.44 -11.66 -0.99
N GLY A 38 7.39 -11.81 -2.31
CA GLY A 38 7.18 -13.10 -2.97
C GLY A 38 5.72 -13.56 -2.95
N HIS A 39 4.77 -12.65 -3.03
CA HIS A 39 3.36 -12.97 -3.22
C HIS A 39 2.82 -12.33 -4.50
N TYR A 40 1.73 -12.91 -5.00
CA TYR A 40 1.12 -12.49 -6.26
C TYR A 40 -0.37 -12.23 -6.05
N ILE A 41 -0.87 -11.20 -6.70
CA ILE A 41 -2.28 -10.83 -6.68
C ILE A 41 -2.84 -10.97 -8.10
N PHE A 42 -4.04 -11.54 -8.19
CA PHE A 42 -4.79 -11.57 -9.43
C PHE A 42 -5.45 -10.20 -9.65
N PHE A 43 -4.97 -9.46 -10.64
CA PHE A 43 -5.42 -8.09 -10.90
C PHE A 43 -6.59 -8.08 -11.88
N LYS A 44 -7.77 -8.30 -11.38
CA LYS A 44 -9.02 -8.43 -12.14
C LYS A 44 -9.47 -7.19 -12.94
N PRO A 45 -9.18 -5.92 -12.54
CA PRO A 45 -9.54 -4.78 -13.38
C PRO A 45 -8.99 -4.85 -14.79
N ASN A 46 -7.77 -5.37 -14.96
CA ASN A 46 -7.18 -5.54 -16.29
C ASN A 46 -7.91 -6.59 -17.12
N ASP A 47 -8.35 -7.70 -16.52
CA ASP A 47 -9.15 -8.74 -17.17
C ASP A 47 -10.44 -8.16 -17.76
N ASN A 48 -11.18 -7.37 -16.97
CA ASN A 48 -12.45 -6.80 -17.40
C ASN A 48 -12.29 -5.71 -18.48
N LEU A 49 -11.23 -4.91 -18.42
CA LEU A 49 -10.99 -3.81 -19.37
C LEU A 49 -10.29 -4.28 -20.64
N ALA A 50 -9.65 -5.44 -20.63
CA ALA A 50 -9.04 -6.03 -21.80
C ALA A 50 -10.08 -6.76 -22.69
N SER A 51 -11.32 -6.94 -22.24
CA SER A 51 -12.41 -7.50 -23.03
C SER A 51 -13.12 -6.42 -23.85
N ILE A 52 -13.25 -6.64 -25.16
CA ILE A 52 -13.99 -5.73 -26.05
C ILE A 52 -15.46 -5.60 -25.63
N TYR A 53 -16.04 -6.67 -25.11
CA TYR A 53 -17.44 -6.68 -24.65
C TYR A 53 -17.62 -5.73 -23.45
N ASP A 54 -16.77 -5.84 -22.44
CA ASP A 54 -16.85 -4.99 -21.27
C ASP A 54 -16.32 -3.56 -21.55
N GLY A 55 -15.28 -3.44 -22.36
CA GLY A 55 -14.70 -2.15 -22.75
C GLY A 55 -15.66 -1.27 -23.54
N ILE A 56 -16.41 -1.81 -24.50
CA ILE A 56 -17.40 -1.07 -25.29
C ILE A 56 -18.50 -0.50 -24.38
N PHE A 57 -18.98 -1.27 -23.41
CA PHE A 57 -20.03 -0.82 -22.49
C PHE A 57 -19.53 0.19 -21.45
N ARG A 58 -18.22 0.23 -21.19
CA ARG A 58 -17.59 1.13 -20.19
C ARG A 58 -16.87 2.32 -20.79
N GLY A 59 -16.78 2.40 -22.12
CA GLY A 59 -16.23 3.53 -22.85
C GLY A 59 -14.71 3.52 -23.06
N ASN A 60 -13.95 2.61 -22.44
CA ASN A 60 -12.50 2.48 -22.65
C ASN A 60 -12.06 1.02 -22.62
N VAL A 61 -11.05 0.70 -23.43
CA VAL A 61 -10.39 -0.61 -23.50
C VAL A 61 -8.97 -0.46 -23.01
N HIS A 62 -8.49 -1.41 -22.22
CA HIS A 62 -7.10 -1.44 -21.77
C HIS A 62 -6.14 -1.69 -22.94
N THR A 63 -4.91 -1.20 -22.86
CA THR A 63 -3.89 -1.39 -23.91
C THR A 63 -3.59 -2.85 -24.20
N ASP A 64 -3.70 -3.74 -23.21
CA ASP A 64 -3.53 -5.18 -23.33
C ASP A 64 -4.48 -5.80 -24.37
N TYR A 65 -5.58 -5.09 -24.72
CA TYR A 65 -6.45 -5.50 -25.81
C TYR A 65 -5.69 -5.66 -27.14
N PHE A 66 -4.72 -4.83 -27.39
CA PHE A 66 -3.94 -4.85 -28.62
C PHE A 66 -2.76 -5.80 -28.58
N ASP A 67 -2.30 -6.16 -27.38
CA ASP A 67 -1.07 -6.93 -27.14
C ASP A 67 -1.34 -8.42 -26.89
N THR A 68 -2.58 -8.79 -26.56
CA THR A 68 -2.94 -10.17 -26.22
C THR A 68 -3.98 -10.76 -27.18
N GLN A 69 -3.85 -12.07 -27.47
CA GLN A 69 -4.85 -12.81 -28.24
C GLN A 69 -6.12 -13.12 -27.41
N PHE A 70 -6.10 -12.86 -26.13
CA PHE A 70 -7.20 -13.15 -25.20
C PHE A 70 -8.42 -12.25 -25.39
N THR A 71 -8.27 -11.16 -26.09
CA THR A 71 -9.25 -10.09 -26.24
C THR A 71 -10.41 -10.39 -27.15
N GLN A 72 -10.28 -11.43 -28.00
CA GLN A 72 -11.26 -11.69 -29.06
C GLN A 72 -12.34 -12.69 -28.71
N SER A 73 -12.16 -13.47 -27.67
CA SER A 73 -13.11 -14.51 -27.29
C SER A 73 -13.74 -14.20 -25.94
N GLY A 74 -15.03 -13.86 -25.96
CA GLY A 74 -15.83 -13.68 -24.72
C GLY A 74 -15.99 -14.98 -23.90
N ASN A 75 -14.93 -15.77 -23.77
CA ASN A 75 -14.93 -17.03 -23.04
C ASN A 75 -14.62 -16.78 -21.56
N ALA A 76 -15.56 -17.12 -20.72
CA ALA A 76 -15.45 -17.10 -19.26
C ALA A 76 -14.23 -17.87 -18.68
N ASN A 77 -13.54 -18.66 -19.50
CA ASN A 77 -12.37 -19.46 -19.11
C ASN A 77 -11.07 -18.66 -19.08
N GLN A 78 -11.04 -17.43 -19.59
CA GLN A 78 -9.85 -16.58 -19.60
C GLN A 78 -9.63 -15.85 -18.27
N GLY A 79 -10.66 -15.76 -17.44
CA GLY A 79 -10.64 -15.05 -16.18
C GLY A 79 -9.72 -15.63 -15.09
N PHE A 80 -8.98 -16.71 -15.39
CA PHE A 80 -8.02 -17.33 -14.45
C PHE A 80 -6.66 -17.59 -15.09
N SER A 81 -6.27 -16.76 -16.06
CA SER A 81 -4.95 -16.81 -16.66
C SER A 81 -3.89 -16.23 -15.72
N ASP A 82 -2.70 -16.81 -15.73
CA ASP A 82 -1.53 -16.28 -15.02
C ASP A 82 -1.02 -14.97 -15.60
N HIS A 83 -1.47 -14.60 -16.80
CA HIS A 83 -1.24 -13.27 -17.40
C HIS A 83 -1.69 -12.12 -16.47
N TYR A 84 -2.77 -12.33 -15.72
CA TYR A 84 -3.30 -11.33 -14.78
C TYR A 84 -2.71 -11.44 -13.37
N LEU A 85 -1.76 -12.34 -13.14
CA LEU A 85 -1.06 -12.47 -11.86
C LEU A 85 0.11 -11.51 -11.82
N GLN A 86 -0.02 -10.46 -11.03
CA GLN A 86 1.04 -9.48 -10.81
C GLN A 86 1.80 -9.75 -9.51
N ASP A 87 3.12 -9.50 -9.54
CA ASP A 87 3.94 -9.49 -8.33
C ASP A 87 3.50 -8.32 -7.43
N ALA A 88 3.04 -8.64 -6.24
CA ALA A 88 2.55 -7.70 -5.25
C ALA A 88 3.55 -7.43 -4.12
N SER A 89 4.81 -7.80 -4.33
CA SER A 89 5.88 -7.48 -3.38
C SER A 89 6.00 -5.97 -3.19
N PHE A 90 6.19 -5.55 -1.94
CA PHE A 90 6.31 -4.13 -1.62
C PHE A 90 7.22 -3.86 -0.41
N LEU A 91 7.68 -2.62 -0.32
CA LEU A 91 8.25 -2.00 0.85
C LEU A 91 7.41 -0.76 1.21
N LYS A 92 6.93 -0.69 2.43
CA LYS A 92 6.09 0.40 2.91
C LYS A 92 6.72 1.08 4.12
N MET A 93 6.65 2.39 4.15
CA MET A 93 6.93 3.19 5.35
C MET A 93 5.59 3.56 5.99
N ASP A 94 5.28 2.88 7.08
CA ASP A 94 3.99 3.03 7.76
C ASP A 94 3.87 4.35 8.49
N ASN A 95 4.93 4.70 9.19
CA ASN A 95 4.93 5.87 10.05
C ASN A 95 6.31 6.52 10.11
N ILE A 96 6.31 7.84 10.12
CA ILE A 96 7.41 8.66 10.60
C ILE A 96 6.86 9.63 11.64
N SER A 97 7.51 9.71 12.79
CA SER A 97 7.22 10.72 13.80
C SER A 97 8.47 11.45 14.23
N VAL A 98 8.35 12.76 14.33
CA VAL A 98 9.42 13.65 14.77
C VAL A 98 8.93 14.41 16.00
N SER A 99 9.71 14.43 17.08
CA SER A 99 9.40 15.22 18.25
C SER A 99 10.60 16.06 18.69
N TYR A 100 10.31 17.25 19.12
CA TYR A 100 11.33 18.19 19.60
C TYR A 100 10.96 18.69 20.99
N ASP A 101 11.90 18.54 21.91
CA ASP A 101 11.76 19.01 23.29
C ASP A 101 12.21 20.47 23.36
N LEU A 102 11.25 21.38 23.55
CA LEU A 102 11.49 22.80 23.69
C LEU A 102 12.01 23.18 25.08
N GLY A 103 11.90 22.23 26.03
CA GLY A 103 12.33 22.44 27.42
C GLY A 103 11.39 23.30 28.20
N ASN A 104 11.92 23.92 29.25
CA ASN A 104 11.16 24.78 30.14
C ASN A 104 11.00 26.21 29.54
N ILE A 105 9.79 26.50 29.02
CA ILE A 105 9.45 27.79 28.40
C ILE A 105 8.94 28.76 29.43
N LEU A 106 8.26 28.27 30.46
CA LEU A 106 7.83 29.09 31.58
C LEU A 106 9.00 29.17 32.56
N ASN A 107 9.59 30.33 32.66
CA ASN A 107 10.69 30.68 33.60
C ASN A 107 10.24 30.58 35.08
N SER A 108 9.39 29.59 35.35
CA SER A 108 8.83 29.28 36.66
C SER A 108 9.89 28.60 37.51
N LYS A 109 10.00 29.04 38.76
CA LYS A 109 10.87 28.40 39.77
C LYS A 109 10.54 26.95 40.06
N SER A 110 9.47 26.42 39.48
CA SER A 110 9.11 25.01 39.47
C SER A 110 9.76 24.33 38.28
N ASN A 111 10.68 23.45 38.55
CA ASN A 111 11.52 22.70 37.57
C ASN A 111 10.72 21.67 36.70
N SER A 112 9.40 21.75 36.67
CA SER A 112 8.54 20.68 36.15
C SER A 112 7.84 21.00 34.82
N SER A 113 7.95 22.24 34.31
CA SER A 113 7.25 22.58 33.07
C SER A 113 8.09 22.22 31.85
N ASN A 114 7.56 21.32 31.01
CA ASN A 114 8.21 20.92 29.77
C ASN A 114 7.24 20.97 28.59
N LEU A 115 7.66 21.62 27.50
CA LEU A 115 6.91 21.67 26.26
C LEU A 115 7.58 20.81 25.20
N ARG A 116 6.81 19.88 24.61
CA ARG A 116 7.24 19.04 23.49
C ARG A 116 6.32 19.27 22.30
N LEU A 117 6.92 19.57 21.16
CA LEU A 117 6.27 19.63 19.86
C LEU A 117 6.46 18.28 19.16
N SER A 118 5.42 17.75 18.54
CA SER A 118 5.49 16.52 17.75
C SER A 118 4.74 16.65 16.44
N GLY A 119 5.25 15.99 15.42
CA GLY A 119 4.60 15.81 14.13
C GLY A 119 4.71 14.37 13.69
N SER A 120 3.69 13.83 13.05
CA SER A 120 3.76 12.50 12.48
C SER A 120 3.02 12.41 11.15
N VAL A 121 3.48 11.47 10.32
CA VAL A 121 2.86 11.11 9.06
C VAL A 121 2.65 9.61 9.06
N GLN A 122 1.42 9.18 8.79
CA GLN A 122 1.06 7.78 8.57
C GLN A 122 0.89 7.51 7.08
N ASN A 123 1.15 6.27 6.65
CA ASN A 123 1.13 5.85 5.26
C ASN A 123 2.02 6.75 4.38
N VAL A 124 3.29 6.82 4.73
CA VAL A 124 4.26 7.80 4.16
C VAL A 124 4.49 7.52 2.68
N PHE A 125 4.83 6.28 2.35
CA PHE A 125 4.96 5.81 0.97
C PHE A 125 4.89 4.27 0.90
N ILE A 126 4.64 3.79 -0.29
CA ILE A 126 4.76 2.38 -0.68
C ILE A 126 5.56 2.29 -1.98
N LEU A 127 6.51 1.36 -2.02
CA LEU A 127 7.29 1.03 -3.20
C LEU A 127 6.89 -0.37 -3.65
N THR A 128 6.29 -0.46 -4.82
CA THR A 128 5.78 -1.71 -5.40
C THR A 128 5.76 -1.60 -6.92
N ASN A 129 5.85 -2.73 -7.59
CA ASN A 129 5.60 -2.84 -9.03
C ASN A 129 4.14 -3.22 -9.34
N PHE A 130 3.31 -3.38 -8.31
CA PHE A 130 1.91 -3.72 -8.46
C PHE A 130 1.11 -2.53 -8.98
N GLU A 131 0.38 -2.71 -10.07
CA GLU A 131 -0.37 -1.64 -10.75
C GLU A 131 -1.71 -1.30 -10.06
N GLY A 132 -2.18 -2.17 -9.18
CA GLY A 132 -3.48 -2.04 -8.52
C GLY A 132 -3.55 -1.06 -7.34
N GLY A 133 -2.50 -0.28 -7.10
CA GLY A 133 -2.44 0.72 -6.02
C GLY A 133 -1.81 0.15 -4.75
N ASP A 134 -2.61 -0.20 -3.74
CA ASP A 134 -2.10 -0.73 -2.47
C ASP A 134 -2.18 -2.27 -2.45
N PRO A 135 -1.03 -3.00 -2.51
CA PRO A 135 -1.02 -4.46 -2.50
C PRO A 135 -1.44 -5.08 -1.17
N GLU A 136 -1.61 -4.30 -0.10
CA GLU A 136 -2.18 -4.77 1.17
C GLU A 136 -3.71 -4.66 1.21
N SER A 137 -4.30 -3.91 0.30
CA SER A 137 -5.74 -3.77 0.27
C SER A 137 -6.39 -5.12 -0.09
N PRO A 138 -7.32 -5.62 0.73
CA PRO A 138 -7.95 -6.90 0.45
C PRO A 138 -8.76 -6.80 -0.83
N PHE A 139 -8.32 -7.50 -1.86
CA PHE A 139 -9.11 -7.71 -3.05
C PHE A 139 -10.26 -8.66 -2.72
N ASN A 140 -11.48 -8.16 -2.69
CA ASN A 140 -12.65 -9.02 -2.65
C ASN A 140 -12.75 -9.77 -3.99
N PHE A 141 -12.38 -11.04 -3.99
CA PHE A 141 -12.66 -11.97 -5.07
C PHE A 141 -14.17 -11.92 -5.35
N GLY A 142 -14.56 -11.37 -6.49
CA GLY A 142 -15.95 -11.41 -6.96
C GLY A 142 -16.69 -10.08 -7.02
N SER A 143 -16.21 -8.98 -6.46
CA SER A 143 -16.83 -7.69 -6.71
C SER A 143 -16.27 -7.08 -8.01
N ASN A 144 -17.09 -7.01 -9.04
CA ASN A 144 -16.74 -6.41 -10.32
C ASN A 144 -16.47 -4.90 -10.25
N PHE A 145 -16.58 -4.27 -9.08
CA PHE A 145 -16.54 -2.83 -8.87
C PHE A 145 -15.98 -2.40 -7.51
N GLY A 146 -15.33 -3.28 -6.77
CA GLY A 146 -14.67 -2.90 -5.54
C GLY A 146 -13.50 -1.97 -5.83
N GLY A 147 -13.76 -0.68 -5.91
CA GLY A 147 -12.71 0.32 -5.82
C GLY A 147 -12.00 0.12 -4.48
N ASN A 148 -10.83 -0.50 -4.50
CA ASN A 148 -10.02 -0.59 -3.30
C ASN A 148 -9.48 0.79 -3.02
N TYR A 149 -9.99 1.39 -1.96
CA TYR A 149 -9.44 2.65 -1.48
C TYR A 149 -8.08 2.37 -0.85
N THR A 150 -7.06 3.03 -1.36
CA THR A 150 -5.76 3.06 -0.70
C THR A 150 -5.90 3.79 0.63
N ALA A 151 -5.18 3.31 1.65
CA ALA A 151 -5.17 3.98 2.95
C ALA A 151 -4.69 5.43 2.80
N PRO A 152 -5.41 6.44 3.33
CA PRO A 152 -5.05 7.82 3.17
C PRO A 152 -3.75 8.14 3.93
N ARG A 153 -2.97 9.08 3.40
CA ARG A 153 -1.86 9.65 4.14
C ARG A 153 -2.40 10.62 5.18
N THR A 154 -2.04 10.39 6.46
CA THR A 154 -2.52 11.20 7.58
C THR A 154 -1.38 11.98 8.19
N PHE A 155 -1.57 13.30 8.35
CA PHE A 155 -0.63 14.19 9.00
C PHE A 155 -1.20 14.58 10.37
N SER A 156 -0.38 14.49 11.41
CA SER A 156 -0.77 14.88 12.77
C SER A 156 0.26 15.81 13.37
N LEU A 157 -0.22 16.84 14.08
CA LEU A 157 0.62 17.74 14.88
C LEU A 157 0.14 17.67 16.33
N GLY A 158 1.08 17.62 17.24
CA GLY A 158 0.80 17.54 18.67
C GLY A 158 1.68 18.50 19.48
N LEU A 159 1.05 19.07 20.49
CA LEU A 159 1.71 19.83 21.55
C LEU A 159 1.45 19.10 22.87
N ASN A 160 2.52 18.79 23.59
CA ASN A 160 2.43 18.20 24.91
C ASN A 160 3.07 19.18 25.90
N PHE A 161 2.26 19.60 26.86
CA PHE A 161 2.67 20.50 27.89
C PHE A 161 2.48 19.88 29.28
N ASN A 162 3.59 19.73 30.01
CA ASN A 162 3.59 19.26 31.39
C ASN A 162 3.87 20.47 32.28
N PHE A 163 3.09 20.64 33.34
CA PHE A 163 3.22 21.74 34.33
C PHE A 163 3.24 21.21 35.74
#